data_d912953bea53067a8b68c24814843d70
#
_entry.id   d912953bea53067a8b68c24814843d70
#
_cell.length_a   1.000
_cell.length_b   1.000
_cell.length_c   1.000
_cell.angle_alpha   90.00
_cell.angle_beta   90.00
_cell.angle_gamma   90.00
#
_symmetry.space_group_name_H-M   'P 1'
#
loop_
_entity.id
_entity.type
_entity.pdbx_description
1 polymer ?
#
loop_
_entity_poly.entity_id
_entity_poly.type
_entity_poly.pdbx_seq_one_letter_code
_entity_poly.pdbx_strand_id
1 'polypeptide(L)'
;MTDTTAFITLENISKQFPGVRALDDVNLTLKKGEVHCLAGQNGCGKSTIIKVISGVYQPEKGAQILLDGKLFHHLTPSLSAHYGIQVIYQDLSLFPNFSVTENIAVNRYLPGGDIWVRRGAMRQQALAAVKRIGVTIDPDKKVEKLSIADRQLVAICRAIAADARLVIMDEPTASLTRQEVNGLLRVVNELKAAGICVVFVSHRLDEVMEVADRISVMRDGKLVGTFPASELDSHELAFLMTGQRFHYSPLPEKPPVEQEPMLEVRHLSRKDKYQDINLSLRSGEIVSIVGLLGAGRTELCLSLFGMTQPESGEIWINGKLVKLRNNHDAIKHGIGYVSEDRLTQGLIMEQSIYDNTIVTVFDKLHTRGGLLDHRKARTLVDNLIRELNIKVSDPLLPVKTLSGGNAQRIAIAKWVATHPRILILDSPTVGVDIANKEGIYQIARSLAEQGMAVLMICDEIPEAYYNSHRVLVMRRGRLVAEFNPHRCREEEIADVVEVINE
;
A
#
# COMPACT_ATOMS: atom_id res chain seq x y z
N MET A 1 -2.18 7.25 40.06
CA MET A 1 -3.63 7.42 39.80
C MET A 1 -3.96 6.64 38.54
N THR A 2 -4.70 5.54 38.64
CA THR A 2 -5.16 4.77 37.48
C THR A 2 -6.15 5.65 36.70
N ASP A 3 -5.82 5.96 35.44
CA ASP A 3 -6.72 6.70 34.54
C ASP A 3 -8.00 5.86 34.37
N THR A 4 -9.11 6.32 34.95
CA THR A 4 -10.41 5.62 34.96
C THR A 4 -11.00 5.45 33.57
N THR A 5 -10.43 6.07 32.56
CA THR A 5 -10.83 5.96 31.15
C THR A 5 -10.07 4.87 30.38
N ALA A 6 -8.99 4.34 30.92
CA ALA A 6 -8.19 3.30 30.25
C ALA A 6 -9.00 2.00 30.14
N PHE A 7 -9.04 1.42 28.93
CA PHE A 7 -9.60 0.10 28.67
C PHE A 7 -8.53 -0.98 28.83
N ILE A 8 -7.35 -0.74 28.22
CA ILE A 8 -6.20 -1.63 28.33
C ILE A 8 -4.92 -0.79 28.48
N THR A 9 -4.06 -1.19 29.41
CA THR A 9 -2.72 -0.64 29.59
C THR A 9 -1.71 -1.79 29.47
N LEU A 10 -0.74 -1.62 28.62
CA LEU A 10 0.38 -2.52 28.39
C LEU A 10 1.63 -1.91 29.02
N GLU A 11 2.35 -2.65 29.81
CA GLU A 11 3.60 -2.21 30.44
C GLU A 11 4.70 -3.25 30.24
N ASN A 12 5.88 -2.80 29.87
CA ASN A 12 7.09 -3.62 29.67
C ASN A 12 6.89 -4.76 28.66
N ILE A 13 6.14 -4.51 27.58
CA ILE A 13 5.85 -5.52 26.56
C ILE A 13 7.06 -5.71 25.66
N SER A 14 7.71 -6.87 25.80
CA SER A 14 8.83 -7.30 24.96
C SER A 14 8.51 -8.61 24.26
N LYS A 15 9.02 -8.78 23.04
CA LYS A 15 8.89 -10.02 22.27
C LYS A 15 10.05 -10.22 21.33
N GLN A 16 10.71 -11.36 21.47
CA GLN A 16 11.78 -11.79 20.58
C GLN A 16 11.37 -13.00 19.75
N PHE A 17 11.73 -12.98 18.48
CA PHE A 17 11.69 -14.11 17.57
C PHE A 17 13.11 -14.50 17.17
N PRO A 18 13.35 -15.70 16.60
CA PRO A 18 14.68 -16.06 16.11
C PRO A 18 15.25 -14.99 15.17
N GLY A 19 16.34 -14.35 15.61
CA GLY A 19 17.04 -13.31 14.84
C GLY A 19 16.45 -11.89 14.88
N VAL A 20 15.24 -11.66 15.50
CA VAL A 20 14.59 -10.35 15.51
C VAL A 20 13.96 -10.05 16.87
N ARG A 21 14.28 -8.91 17.48
CA ARG A 21 13.55 -8.33 18.61
C ARG A 21 12.39 -7.48 18.07
N ALA A 22 11.20 -8.06 18.05
CA ALA A 22 10.03 -7.41 17.43
C ALA A 22 9.38 -6.36 18.34
N LEU A 23 9.47 -6.52 19.66
CA LEU A 23 9.03 -5.53 20.66
C LEU A 23 10.09 -5.43 21.75
N ASP A 24 10.40 -4.20 22.17
CA ASP A 24 11.40 -3.87 23.16
C ASP A 24 10.85 -2.81 24.12
N ASP A 25 10.38 -3.27 25.29
CA ASP A 25 9.85 -2.45 26.38
C ASP A 25 8.73 -1.48 25.95
N VAL A 26 7.72 -1.99 25.24
CA VAL A 26 6.61 -1.19 24.74
C VAL A 26 5.57 -0.95 25.84
N ASN A 27 5.25 0.34 26.07
CA ASN A 27 4.25 0.79 27.03
C ASN A 27 3.13 1.54 26.28
N LEU A 28 1.88 1.02 26.28
CA LEU A 28 0.78 1.54 25.49
C LEU A 28 -0.51 1.55 26.30
N THR A 29 -1.24 2.66 26.27
CA THR A 29 -2.56 2.78 26.90
C THR A 29 -3.63 3.16 25.90
N LEU A 30 -4.69 2.35 25.80
CA LEU A 30 -5.85 2.56 24.96
C LEU A 30 -7.05 2.93 25.85
N LYS A 31 -7.82 3.94 25.45
CA LYS A 31 -8.94 4.50 26.22
C LYS A 31 -10.29 4.09 25.59
N LYS A 32 -11.33 4.03 26.42
CA LYS A 32 -12.69 3.77 25.96
C LYS A 32 -13.20 4.94 25.09
N GLY A 33 -13.83 4.64 23.97
CA GLY A 33 -14.42 5.65 23.08
C GLY A 33 -13.41 6.58 22.41
N GLU A 34 -12.18 6.11 22.16
CA GLU A 34 -11.20 6.83 21.35
C GLU A 34 -10.88 6.07 20.06
N VAL A 35 -10.48 6.80 19.03
CA VAL A 35 -9.76 6.26 17.88
C VAL A 35 -8.27 6.45 18.14
N HIS A 36 -7.59 5.35 18.43
CA HIS A 36 -6.16 5.32 18.69
C HIS A 36 -5.43 4.79 17.46
N CYS A 37 -4.68 5.65 16.77
CA CYS A 37 -3.89 5.19 15.63
C CYS A 37 -2.55 4.64 16.08
N LEU A 38 -2.18 3.47 15.53
CA LEU A 38 -0.87 2.87 15.70
C LEU A 38 -0.08 3.04 14.40
N ALA A 39 0.81 4.03 14.38
CA ALA A 39 1.61 4.41 13.24
C ALA A 39 3.03 3.86 13.32
N GLY A 40 3.67 3.61 12.18
CA GLY A 40 5.06 3.14 12.10
C GLY A 40 5.34 2.41 10.80
N GLN A 41 6.61 2.24 10.48
CA GLN A 41 7.06 1.53 9.28
C GLN A 41 6.71 0.04 9.30
N ASN A 42 6.79 -0.62 8.14
CA ASN A 42 6.63 -2.07 8.07
C ASN A 42 7.74 -2.77 8.86
N GLY A 43 7.36 -3.79 9.66
CA GLY A 43 8.30 -4.51 10.51
C GLY A 43 8.65 -3.84 11.84
N CYS A 44 8.12 -2.64 12.17
CA CYS A 44 8.41 -1.97 13.44
C CYS A 44 7.70 -2.57 14.67
N GLY A 45 6.90 -3.65 14.51
CA GLY A 45 6.27 -4.35 15.64
C GLY A 45 4.76 -4.17 15.78
N LYS A 46 4.07 -3.38 14.92
CA LYS A 46 2.60 -3.14 15.01
C LYS A 46 1.78 -4.43 15.05
N SER A 47 1.96 -5.31 14.08
CA SER A 47 1.22 -6.58 14.04
C SER A 47 1.61 -7.52 15.18
N THR A 48 2.82 -7.37 15.78
CA THR A 48 3.22 -8.14 16.95
C THR A 48 2.49 -7.67 18.20
N ILE A 49 2.37 -6.35 18.43
CA ILE A 49 1.62 -5.81 19.57
C ILE A 49 0.13 -6.15 19.46
N ILE A 50 -0.45 -6.11 18.27
CA ILE A 50 -1.83 -6.55 18.01
C ILE A 50 -2.01 -8.02 18.40
N LYS A 51 -1.07 -8.90 18.02
CA LYS A 51 -1.11 -10.32 18.37
C LYS A 51 -0.88 -10.57 19.86
N VAL A 52 -0.18 -9.69 20.57
CA VAL A 52 -0.09 -9.74 22.05
C VAL A 52 -1.43 -9.35 22.68
N ILE A 53 -2.05 -8.26 22.23
CA ILE A 53 -3.37 -7.80 22.73
C ILE A 53 -4.46 -8.84 22.44
N SER A 54 -4.44 -9.47 21.27
CA SER A 54 -5.39 -10.53 20.91
C SER A 54 -5.10 -11.88 21.56
N GLY A 55 -3.97 -12.01 22.31
CA GLY A 55 -3.58 -13.23 22.99
C GLY A 55 -2.98 -14.33 22.12
N VAL A 56 -2.71 -14.03 20.83
CA VAL A 56 -2.07 -14.97 19.88
C VAL A 56 -0.59 -15.16 20.24
N TYR A 57 0.08 -14.07 20.65
CA TYR A 57 1.45 -14.13 21.12
C TYR A 57 1.55 -13.83 22.60
N GLN A 58 2.35 -14.61 23.32
CA GLN A 58 2.69 -14.31 24.69
C GLN A 58 3.92 -13.39 24.73
N PRO A 59 3.88 -12.30 25.51
CA PRO A 59 5.04 -11.45 25.73
C PRO A 59 6.09 -12.17 26.60
N GLU A 60 7.28 -11.57 26.71
CA GLU A 60 8.34 -12.05 27.59
C GLU A 60 8.00 -11.85 29.08
N LYS A 61 8.76 -12.48 29.96
CA LYS A 61 8.60 -12.35 31.43
C LYS A 61 8.81 -10.88 31.83
N GLY A 62 7.98 -10.40 32.77
CA GLY A 62 8.00 -9.01 33.22
C GLY A 62 6.91 -8.14 32.62
N ALA A 63 6.23 -8.60 31.56
CA ALA A 63 5.10 -7.93 30.98
C ALA A 63 3.92 -7.82 31.96
N GLN A 64 3.25 -6.66 31.93
CA GLN A 64 2.02 -6.41 32.66
C GLN A 64 0.95 -5.90 31.71
N ILE A 65 -0.24 -6.49 31.77
CA ILE A 65 -1.41 -6.10 30.97
C ILE A 65 -2.55 -5.82 31.94
N LEU A 66 -2.86 -4.55 32.09
CA LEU A 66 -4.03 -4.13 32.87
C LEU A 66 -5.23 -4.02 31.92
N LEU A 67 -6.19 -4.93 32.03
CA LEU A 67 -7.37 -4.98 31.17
C LEU A 67 -8.64 -4.80 32.01
N ASP A 68 -9.36 -3.71 31.77
CA ASP A 68 -10.56 -3.32 32.53
C ASP A 68 -10.34 -3.36 34.06
N GLY A 69 -9.18 -2.89 34.51
CA GLY A 69 -8.78 -2.84 35.92
C GLY A 69 -8.21 -4.15 36.50
N LYS A 70 -8.10 -5.22 35.71
CA LYS A 70 -7.52 -6.49 36.15
C LYS A 70 -6.14 -6.69 35.54
N LEU A 71 -5.20 -7.15 36.38
CA LEU A 71 -3.81 -7.41 35.97
C LEU A 71 -3.66 -8.83 35.41
N PHE A 72 -3.03 -8.90 34.22
CA PHE A 72 -2.62 -10.14 33.56
C PHE A 72 -1.15 -10.04 33.15
N HIS A 73 -0.45 -11.16 33.06
CA HIS A 73 0.91 -11.22 32.50
C HIS A 73 0.92 -11.64 31.03
N HIS A 74 -0.13 -12.29 30.57
CA HIS A 74 -0.40 -12.61 29.18
C HIS A 74 -1.90 -12.80 28.98
N LEU A 75 -2.35 -12.62 27.75
CA LEU A 75 -3.72 -12.91 27.32
C LEU A 75 -3.75 -14.22 26.52
N THR A 76 -4.93 -14.82 26.41
CA THR A 76 -5.24 -15.89 25.47
C THR A 76 -6.32 -15.39 24.52
N PRO A 77 -6.47 -15.97 23.30
CA PRO A 77 -7.52 -15.54 22.38
C PRO A 77 -8.92 -15.61 22.99
N SER A 78 -9.21 -16.64 23.75
CA SER A 78 -10.49 -16.78 24.45
C SER A 78 -10.72 -15.69 25.50
N LEU A 79 -9.69 -15.34 26.27
CA LEU A 79 -9.76 -14.28 27.28
C LEU A 79 -9.93 -12.91 26.61
N SER A 80 -9.17 -12.61 25.55
CA SER A 80 -9.29 -11.37 24.78
C SER A 80 -10.69 -11.21 24.22
N ALA A 81 -11.23 -12.26 23.60
CA ALA A 81 -12.60 -12.26 23.07
C ALA A 81 -13.65 -12.08 24.19
N HIS A 82 -13.47 -12.71 25.36
CA HIS A 82 -14.36 -12.56 26.51
C HIS A 82 -14.41 -11.10 27.02
N TYR A 83 -13.31 -10.37 26.97
CA TYR A 83 -13.27 -8.94 27.31
C TYR A 83 -13.71 -8.01 26.17
N GLY A 84 -14.18 -8.57 25.04
CA GLY A 84 -14.69 -7.80 23.90
C GLY A 84 -13.59 -7.22 23.01
N ILE A 85 -12.40 -7.83 22.98
CA ILE A 85 -11.33 -7.46 22.05
C ILE A 85 -11.56 -8.24 20.74
N GLN A 86 -11.77 -7.50 19.63
CA GLN A 86 -11.95 -8.07 18.30
C GLN A 86 -10.91 -7.51 17.35
N VAL A 87 -10.31 -8.37 16.53
CA VAL A 87 -9.30 -7.98 15.54
C VAL A 87 -9.82 -8.25 14.14
N ILE A 88 -9.74 -7.24 13.30
CA ILE A 88 -9.99 -7.32 11.86
C ILE A 88 -8.61 -7.26 11.20
N TYR A 89 -8.13 -8.43 10.78
CA TYR A 89 -6.84 -8.56 10.09
C TYR A 89 -6.97 -8.11 8.64
N GLN A 90 -5.84 -7.84 8.01
CA GLN A 90 -5.75 -7.41 6.61
C GLN A 90 -6.44 -8.39 5.63
N ASP A 91 -6.42 -9.69 5.91
CA ASP A 91 -7.10 -10.75 5.13
C ASP A 91 -8.59 -10.91 5.45
N LEU A 92 -9.14 -10.08 6.36
CA LEU A 92 -10.51 -10.06 6.89
C LEU A 92 -10.97 -11.36 7.56
N SER A 93 -10.30 -12.48 7.35
CA SER A 93 -10.61 -13.81 7.91
C SER A 93 -12.12 -14.16 7.83
N LEU A 94 -12.75 -13.88 6.68
CA LEU A 94 -14.15 -14.21 6.40
C LEU A 94 -14.26 -15.56 5.69
N PHE A 95 -15.41 -16.22 5.86
CA PHE A 95 -15.74 -17.46 5.16
C PHE A 95 -16.40 -17.13 3.80
N PRO A 96 -15.70 -17.29 2.65
CA PRO A 96 -16.20 -16.82 1.35
C PRO A 96 -17.51 -17.49 0.93
N ASN A 97 -17.67 -18.77 1.26
CA ASN A 97 -18.83 -19.58 0.89
C ASN A 97 -20.07 -19.35 1.77
N PHE A 98 -19.90 -18.64 2.90
CA PHE A 98 -21.00 -18.32 3.81
C PHE A 98 -21.68 -17.01 3.40
N SER A 99 -22.96 -16.88 3.79
CA SER A 99 -23.70 -15.62 3.66
C SER A 99 -23.16 -14.54 4.61
N VAL A 100 -23.57 -13.30 4.39
CA VAL A 100 -23.33 -12.19 5.30
C VAL A 100 -23.84 -12.52 6.70
N THR A 101 -25.06 -13.01 6.80
CA THR A 101 -25.69 -13.45 8.07
C THR A 101 -24.81 -14.45 8.81
N GLU A 102 -24.38 -15.51 8.13
CA GLU A 102 -23.57 -16.57 8.73
C GLU A 102 -22.20 -16.05 9.17
N ASN A 103 -21.53 -15.20 8.37
CA ASN A 103 -20.26 -14.61 8.75
C ASN A 103 -20.37 -13.69 9.98
N ILE A 104 -21.42 -12.89 10.09
CA ILE A 104 -21.62 -11.97 11.22
C ILE A 104 -21.91 -12.75 12.52
N ALA A 105 -22.74 -13.79 12.44
CA ALA A 105 -23.23 -14.48 13.62
C ALA A 105 -22.34 -15.66 14.09
N VAL A 106 -21.36 -16.11 13.28
CA VAL A 106 -20.60 -17.34 13.53
C VAL A 106 -19.93 -17.38 14.90
N ASN A 107 -19.36 -16.26 15.34
CA ASN A 107 -18.61 -16.18 16.60
C ASN A 107 -19.45 -16.49 17.85
N ARG A 108 -20.75 -16.31 17.80
CA ARG A 108 -21.66 -16.60 18.91
C ARG A 108 -21.95 -18.08 19.06
N TYR A 109 -21.86 -18.86 17.98
CA TYR A 109 -22.20 -20.28 17.96
C TYR A 109 -20.98 -21.20 18.18
N LEU A 110 -19.77 -20.70 17.94
CA LEU A 110 -18.55 -21.49 18.11
C LEU A 110 -18.24 -21.88 19.56
N PRO A 111 -18.44 -21.04 20.61
CA PRO A 111 -18.09 -21.38 21.99
C PRO A 111 -19.17 -22.18 22.74
N GLY A 112 -20.40 -22.24 22.25
CA GLY A 112 -21.57 -22.55 23.09
C GLY A 112 -22.01 -24.02 23.14
N GLY A 113 -21.44 -24.91 22.34
CA GLY A 113 -21.89 -26.30 22.30
C GLY A 113 -23.37 -26.50 21.85
N ASP A 114 -23.97 -25.43 21.29
CA ASP A 114 -25.33 -25.51 20.74
C ASP A 114 -25.33 -26.42 19.51
N ILE A 115 -25.96 -27.58 19.65
CA ILE A 115 -26.14 -28.58 18.56
C ILE A 115 -27.05 -28.05 17.46
N TRP A 116 -27.89 -27.06 17.77
CA TRP A 116 -28.90 -26.51 16.85
C TRP A 116 -28.64 -25.06 16.46
N VAL A 117 -28.40 -24.82 15.18
CA VAL A 117 -28.27 -23.46 14.62
C VAL A 117 -29.64 -22.84 14.39
N ARG A 118 -29.97 -21.80 15.13
CA ARG A 118 -31.23 -21.05 14.98
C ARG A 118 -31.08 -19.95 13.93
N ARG A 119 -31.35 -20.27 12.64
CA ARG A 119 -31.16 -19.33 11.49
C ARG A 119 -31.89 -17.99 11.69
N GLY A 120 -33.09 -18.00 12.27
CA GLY A 120 -33.84 -16.75 12.57
C GLY A 120 -33.13 -15.85 13.57
N ALA A 121 -32.52 -16.41 14.62
CA ALA A 121 -31.73 -15.64 15.60
C ALA A 121 -30.44 -15.10 15.01
N MET A 122 -29.75 -15.88 14.16
CA MET A 122 -28.58 -15.41 13.41
C MET A 122 -28.92 -14.19 12.54
N ARG A 123 -30.04 -14.27 11.79
CA ARG A 123 -30.48 -13.19 10.93
C ARG A 123 -30.82 -11.92 11.71
N GLN A 124 -31.53 -12.05 12.85
CA GLN A 124 -31.83 -10.91 13.72
C GLN A 124 -30.55 -10.24 14.24
N GLN A 125 -29.60 -11.04 14.70
CA GLN A 125 -28.32 -10.53 15.19
C GLN A 125 -27.53 -9.81 14.09
N ALA A 126 -27.45 -10.39 12.89
CA ALA A 126 -26.77 -9.78 11.75
C ALA A 126 -27.43 -8.45 11.35
N LEU A 127 -28.77 -8.43 11.24
CA LEU A 127 -29.51 -7.20 10.93
C LEU A 127 -29.35 -6.12 12.00
N ALA A 128 -29.29 -6.51 13.29
CA ALA A 128 -29.05 -5.56 14.38
C ALA A 128 -27.65 -4.94 14.28
N ALA A 129 -26.62 -5.74 13.96
CA ALA A 129 -25.25 -5.25 13.77
C ALA A 129 -25.15 -4.31 12.56
N VAL A 130 -25.72 -4.69 11.42
CA VAL A 130 -25.77 -3.86 10.19
C VAL A 130 -26.48 -2.53 10.45
N LYS A 131 -27.64 -2.56 11.16
CA LYS A 131 -28.39 -1.36 11.52
C LYS A 131 -27.59 -0.44 12.46
N ARG A 132 -26.81 -1.03 13.40
CA ARG A 132 -26.04 -0.26 14.39
C ARG A 132 -24.97 0.63 13.75
N ILE A 133 -24.41 0.22 12.60
CA ILE A 133 -23.40 0.98 11.85
C ILE A 133 -23.98 1.68 10.62
N GLY A 134 -25.31 1.74 10.49
CA GLY A 134 -25.98 2.52 9.44
C GLY A 134 -25.68 2.09 7.99
N VAL A 135 -25.21 0.86 7.76
CA VAL A 135 -24.88 0.37 6.42
C VAL A 135 -25.99 -0.49 5.83
N THR A 136 -25.99 -0.63 4.49
CA THR A 136 -26.95 -1.48 3.77
C THR A 136 -26.20 -2.60 3.08
N ILE A 137 -26.37 -3.83 3.54
CA ILE A 137 -25.79 -5.04 2.96
C ILE A 137 -26.85 -6.11 2.90
N ASP A 138 -26.95 -6.83 1.77
CA ASP A 138 -27.86 -7.97 1.64
C ASP A 138 -27.42 -9.12 2.57
N PRO A 139 -28.23 -9.49 3.58
CA PRO A 139 -27.85 -10.49 4.58
C PRO A 139 -27.72 -11.91 4.02
N ASP A 140 -28.35 -12.20 2.89
CA ASP A 140 -28.38 -13.53 2.28
C ASP A 140 -27.33 -13.72 1.19
N LYS A 141 -26.65 -12.63 0.77
CA LYS A 141 -25.61 -12.68 -0.24
C LYS A 141 -24.35 -13.38 0.30
N LYS A 142 -23.74 -14.23 -0.53
CA LYS A 142 -22.46 -14.88 -0.19
C LYS A 142 -21.32 -13.85 -0.18
N VAL A 143 -20.40 -13.98 0.77
CA VAL A 143 -19.28 -13.06 0.94
C VAL A 143 -18.33 -13.06 -0.27
N GLU A 144 -18.13 -14.19 -0.95
CA GLU A 144 -17.34 -14.27 -2.19
C GLU A 144 -17.81 -13.32 -3.31
N LYS A 145 -19.12 -12.95 -3.31
CA LYS A 145 -19.75 -12.08 -4.31
C LYS A 145 -19.79 -10.59 -3.90
N LEU A 146 -19.26 -10.25 -2.74
CA LEU A 146 -19.20 -8.89 -2.24
C LEU A 146 -17.95 -8.17 -2.76
N SER A 147 -18.04 -6.84 -2.85
CA SER A 147 -16.86 -5.97 -3.02
C SER A 147 -15.94 -6.08 -1.79
N ILE A 148 -14.70 -5.64 -1.93
CA ILE A 148 -13.74 -5.62 -0.80
C ILE A 148 -14.27 -4.71 0.30
N ALA A 149 -14.83 -3.54 -0.05
CA ALA A 149 -15.45 -2.61 0.90
C ALA A 149 -16.60 -3.25 1.67
N ASP A 150 -17.52 -3.94 1.00
CA ASP A 150 -18.63 -4.64 1.67
C ASP A 150 -18.11 -5.75 2.59
N ARG A 151 -17.08 -6.49 2.18
CA ARG A 151 -16.43 -7.50 3.04
C ARG A 151 -15.85 -6.87 4.30
N GLN A 152 -15.22 -5.69 4.19
CA GLN A 152 -14.73 -4.94 5.33
C GLN A 152 -15.86 -4.60 6.31
N LEU A 153 -16.99 -4.11 5.79
CA LEU A 153 -18.16 -3.81 6.60
C LEU A 153 -18.74 -5.07 7.28
N VAL A 154 -18.75 -6.22 6.60
CA VAL A 154 -19.16 -7.51 7.19
C VAL A 154 -18.23 -7.90 8.35
N ALA A 155 -16.91 -7.71 8.22
CA ALA A 155 -15.96 -7.98 9.30
C ALA A 155 -16.20 -7.07 10.53
N ILE A 156 -16.52 -5.79 10.30
CA ILE A 156 -16.88 -4.85 11.36
C ILE A 156 -18.21 -5.26 12.02
N CYS A 157 -19.24 -5.60 11.23
CA CYS A 157 -20.52 -6.09 11.76
C CYS A 157 -20.32 -7.34 12.62
N ARG A 158 -19.43 -8.27 12.21
CA ARG A 158 -19.09 -9.47 13.00
C ARG A 158 -18.48 -9.11 14.35
N ALA A 159 -17.58 -8.10 14.39
CA ALA A 159 -17.01 -7.63 15.65
C ALA A 159 -18.07 -7.03 16.57
N ILE A 160 -18.98 -6.21 16.02
CA ILE A 160 -20.09 -5.61 16.78
C ILE A 160 -21.07 -6.67 17.31
N ALA A 161 -21.39 -7.67 16.49
CA ALA A 161 -22.26 -8.76 16.88
C ALA A 161 -21.67 -9.63 18.00
N ALA A 162 -20.34 -9.55 18.22
CA ALA A 162 -19.60 -10.18 19.31
C ALA A 162 -19.42 -9.22 20.51
N ASP A 163 -20.23 -8.17 20.65
CA ASP A 163 -20.19 -7.19 21.74
C ASP A 163 -18.78 -6.58 21.94
N ALA A 164 -18.13 -6.19 20.84
CA ALA A 164 -16.81 -5.60 20.89
C ALA A 164 -16.77 -4.32 21.73
N ARG A 165 -15.75 -4.22 22.59
CA ARG A 165 -15.39 -3.04 23.37
C ARG A 165 -14.10 -2.40 22.86
N LEU A 166 -13.28 -3.20 22.20
CA LEU A 166 -12.09 -2.77 21.44
C LEU A 166 -12.13 -3.46 20.07
N VAL A 167 -12.06 -2.66 19.01
CA VAL A 167 -11.91 -3.14 17.63
C VAL A 167 -10.54 -2.73 17.12
N ILE A 168 -9.71 -3.67 16.74
CA ILE A 168 -8.42 -3.43 16.10
C ILE A 168 -8.57 -3.68 14.62
N MET A 169 -8.22 -2.70 13.79
CA MET A 169 -8.27 -2.75 12.32
C MET A 169 -6.84 -2.65 11.77
N ASP A 170 -6.33 -3.75 11.21
CA ASP A 170 -4.98 -3.83 10.66
C ASP A 170 -5.02 -3.53 9.15
N GLU A 171 -4.56 -2.35 8.75
CA GLU A 171 -4.55 -1.82 7.37
C GLU A 171 -5.91 -1.94 6.64
N PRO A 172 -7.00 -1.42 7.21
CA PRO A 172 -8.34 -1.69 6.69
C PRO A 172 -8.64 -1.02 5.34
N THR A 173 -7.81 -0.10 4.87
CA THR A 173 -8.02 0.74 3.69
C THR A 173 -7.15 0.37 2.49
N ALA A 174 -6.25 -0.60 2.62
CA ALA A 174 -5.21 -0.91 1.64
C ALA A 174 -5.73 -1.21 0.21
N SER A 175 -6.97 -1.68 0.08
CA SER A 175 -7.58 -2.05 -1.22
C SER A 175 -8.89 -1.31 -1.50
N LEU A 176 -9.11 -0.16 -0.86
CA LEU A 176 -10.33 0.63 -0.98
C LEU A 176 -10.12 1.88 -1.83
N THR A 177 -11.14 2.25 -2.59
CA THR A 177 -11.22 3.57 -3.25
C THR A 177 -11.39 4.68 -2.21
N ARG A 178 -11.06 5.93 -2.54
CA ARG A 178 -11.21 7.09 -1.63
C ARG A 178 -12.64 7.21 -1.08
N GLN A 179 -13.65 7.00 -1.92
CA GLN A 179 -15.05 7.04 -1.49
C GLN A 179 -15.38 5.93 -0.47
N GLU A 180 -14.84 4.73 -0.67
CA GLU A 180 -15.00 3.61 0.26
C GLU A 180 -14.24 3.85 1.57
N VAL A 181 -13.03 4.46 1.50
CA VAL A 181 -12.27 4.91 2.68
C VAL A 181 -13.10 5.89 3.49
N ASN A 182 -13.65 6.93 2.88
CA ASN A 182 -14.50 7.92 3.56
C ASN A 182 -15.74 7.26 4.21
N GLY A 183 -16.29 6.23 3.56
CA GLY A 183 -17.37 5.41 4.12
C GLY A 183 -16.92 4.65 5.37
N LEU A 184 -15.73 4.03 5.32
CA LEU A 184 -15.16 3.29 6.45
C LEU A 184 -14.82 4.23 7.62
N LEU A 185 -14.21 5.41 7.38
CA LEU A 185 -13.88 6.37 8.42
C LEU A 185 -15.14 6.89 9.14
N ARG A 186 -16.26 7.05 8.43
CA ARG A 186 -17.56 7.35 9.09
C ARG A 186 -17.97 6.23 10.04
N VAL A 187 -17.84 4.96 9.63
CA VAL A 187 -18.15 3.81 10.51
C VAL A 187 -17.24 3.77 11.72
N VAL A 188 -15.93 4.09 11.57
CA VAL A 188 -14.99 4.21 12.70
C VAL A 188 -15.46 5.26 13.69
N ASN A 189 -15.89 6.42 13.21
CA ASN A 189 -16.44 7.49 14.07
C ASN A 189 -17.74 7.09 14.77
N GLU A 190 -18.60 6.30 14.12
CA GLU A 190 -19.83 5.75 14.75
C GLU A 190 -19.48 4.75 15.86
N LEU A 191 -18.47 3.91 15.68
CA LEU A 191 -17.97 3.02 16.73
C LEU A 191 -17.45 3.79 17.94
N LYS A 192 -16.64 4.82 17.69
CA LYS A 192 -16.17 5.73 18.74
C LYS A 192 -17.33 6.38 19.49
N ALA A 193 -18.32 6.92 18.78
CA ALA A 193 -19.52 7.54 19.39
C ALA A 193 -20.34 6.54 20.23
N ALA A 194 -20.30 5.25 19.88
CA ALA A 194 -20.89 4.18 20.65
C ALA A 194 -20.04 3.74 21.88
N GLY A 195 -18.94 4.44 22.19
CA GLY A 195 -18.05 4.17 23.33
C GLY A 195 -17.09 3.00 23.09
N ILE A 196 -16.96 2.49 21.86
CA ILE A 196 -16.03 1.44 21.50
C ILE A 196 -14.64 2.06 21.25
N CYS A 197 -13.61 1.49 21.84
CA CYS A 197 -12.23 1.84 21.51
C CYS A 197 -11.89 1.28 20.12
N VAL A 198 -11.32 2.09 19.24
CA VAL A 198 -10.85 1.64 17.93
C VAL A 198 -9.33 1.82 17.85
N VAL A 199 -8.60 0.73 17.59
CA VAL A 199 -7.19 0.82 17.18
C VAL A 199 -7.15 0.74 15.66
N PHE A 200 -6.73 1.85 15.04
CA PHE A 200 -6.63 1.97 13.60
C PHE A 200 -5.16 1.92 13.17
N VAL A 201 -4.77 0.89 12.43
CA VAL A 201 -3.41 0.73 11.94
C VAL A 201 -3.37 1.07 10.47
N SER A 202 -2.67 2.12 10.10
CA SER A 202 -2.44 2.52 8.72
C SER A 202 -1.01 3.05 8.55
N HIS A 203 -0.50 2.94 7.36
CA HIS A 203 0.74 3.59 6.94
C HIS A 203 0.47 4.85 6.09
N ARG A 204 -0.81 5.15 5.80
CA ARG A 204 -1.26 6.34 5.08
C ARG A 204 -1.50 7.48 6.06
N LEU A 205 -0.66 8.51 5.97
CA LEU A 205 -0.66 9.60 6.94
C LEU A 205 -1.95 10.42 6.92
N ASP A 206 -2.52 10.64 5.73
CA ASP A 206 -3.78 11.37 5.53
C ASP A 206 -4.93 10.71 6.29
N GLU A 207 -5.06 9.38 6.20
CA GLU A 207 -6.09 8.63 6.92
C GLU A 207 -5.91 8.70 8.45
N VAL A 208 -4.65 8.56 8.89
CA VAL A 208 -4.31 8.64 10.32
C VAL A 208 -4.67 10.02 10.87
N MET A 209 -4.32 11.10 10.15
CA MET A 209 -4.61 12.47 10.56
C MET A 209 -6.11 12.79 10.55
N GLU A 210 -6.89 12.17 9.64
CA GLU A 210 -8.33 12.40 9.53
C GLU A 210 -9.13 11.77 10.66
N VAL A 211 -8.70 10.60 11.19
CA VAL A 211 -9.54 9.78 12.07
C VAL A 211 -9.06 9.72 13.52
N ALA A 212 -7.75 9.95 13.77
CA ALA A 212 -7.14 9.73 15.07
C ALA A 212 -7.53 10.80 16.12
N ASP A 213 -7.78 10.34 17.34
CA ASP A 213 -7.72 11.20 18.54
C ASP A 213 -6.29 11.26 19.08
N ARG A 214 -5.64 10.09 19.14
CA ARG A 214 -4.25 9.92 19.59
C ARG A 214 -3.50 9.00 18.66
N ILE A 215 -2.22 9.28 18.51
CA ILE A 215 -1.33 8.52 17.63
C ILE A 215 -0.16 7.99 18.45
N SER A 216 0.00 6.68 18.51
CA SER A 216 1.20 6.02 19.03
C SER A 216 2.13 5.66 17.89
N VAL A 217 3.35 6.15 17.94
CA VAL A 217 4.35 5.92 16.91
C VAL A 217 5.31 4.84 17.33
N MET A 218 5.43 3.79 16.53
CA MET A 218 6.39 2.70 16.73
C MET A 218 7.54 2.78 15.73
N ARG A 219 8.76 2.56 16.21
CA ARG A 219 9.97 2.46 15.40
C ARG A 219 10.93 1.44 15.98
N ASP A 220 11.43 0.52 15.15
CA ASP A 220 12.41 -0.51 15.52
C ASP A 220 12.04 -1.31 16.78
N GLY A 221 10.77 -1.70 16.91
CA GLY A 221 10.25 -2.46 18.04
C GLY A 221 9.96 -1.65 19.30
N LYS A 222 10.18 -0.34 19.29
CA LYS A 222 9.97 0.57 20.44
C LYS A 222 8.85 1.55 20.18
N LEU A 223 8.22 1.99 21.27
CA LEU A 223 7.30 3.13 21.22
C LEU A 223 8.12 4.43 21.29
N VAL A 224 8.05 5.24 20.22
CA VAL A 224 8.67 6.57 20.18
C VAL A 224 7.93 7.54 21.09
N GLY A 225 6.59 7.47 21.07
CA GLY A 225 5.71 8.27 21.90
C GLY A 225 4.26 8.11 21.51
N THR A 226 3.37 8.68 22.34
CA THR A 226 1.94 8.79 22.08
C THR A 226 1.54 10.26 22.14
N PHE A 227 0.94 10.77 21.07
CA PHE A 227 0.66 12.17 20.86
C PHE A 227 -0.84 12.39 20.57
N PRO A 228 -1.45 13.51 21.01
CA PRO A 228 -2.73 13.95 20.46
C PRO A 228 -2.59 14.20 18.95
N ALA A 229 -3.56 13.76 18.16
CA ALA A 229 -3.51 13.98 16.71
C ALA A 229 -3.49 15.47 16.33
N SER A 230 -4.14 16.32 17.13
CA SER A 230 -4.16 17.78 16.94
C SER A 230 -2.80 18.50 17.12
N GLU A 231 -1.82 17.81 17.69
CA GLU A 231 -0.46 18.37 17.92
C GLU A 231 0.55 17.92 16.84
N LEU A 232 0.13 17.06 15.91
CA LEU A 232 0.97 16.55 14.85
C LEU A 232 0.49 17.05 13.48
N ASP A 233 1.42 17.24 12.58
CA ASP A 233 1.16 17.31 11.15
C ASP A 233 1.73 16.08 10.44
N SER A 234 1.43 15.92 9.15
CA SER A 234 1.90 14.76 8.37
C SER A 234 3.42 14.69 8.26
N HIS A 235 4.12 15.84 8.27
CA HIS A 235 5.59 15.89 8.18
C HIS A 235 6.24 15.45 9.49
N GLU A 236 5.71 15.93 10.63
CA GLU A 236 6.21 15.54 11.94
C GLU A 236 5.91 14.06 12.22
N LEU A 237 4.71 13.58 11.84
CA LEU A 237 4.37 12.16 11.94
C LEU A 237 5.32 11.29 11.10
N ALA A 238 5.61 11.69 9.85
CA ALA A 238 6.58 11.00 8.99
C ALA A 238 7.98 10.98 9.62
N PHE A 239 8.41 12.09 10.21
CA PHE A 239 9.69 12.16 10.93
C PHE A 239 9.73 11.23 12.14
N LEU A 240 8.70 11.23 12.98
CA LEU A 240 8.61 10.33 14.14
C LEU A 240 8.67 8.84 13.73
N MET A 241 7.97 8.49 12.64
CA MET A 241 7.93 7.13 12.12
C MET A 241 9.25 6.67 11.51
N THR A 242 9.99 7.58 10.85
CA THR A 242 11.19 7.23 10.06
C THR A 242 12.50 7.61 10.73
N GLY A 243 12.48 8.61 11.61
CA GLY A 243 13.68 9.26 12.16
C GLY A 243 14.39 10.16 11.16
N GLN A 244 13.80 10.42 9.98
CA GLN A 244 14.38 11.23 8.91
C GLN A 244 13.42 12.36 8.55
N ARG A 245 13.94 13.56 8.37
CA ARG A 245 13.18 14.70 7.85
C ARG A 245 13.28 14.69 6.33
N PHE A 246 12.13 14.56 5.68
CA PHE A 246 12.03 14.65 4.23
C PHE A 246 11.74 16.11 3.85
N HIS A 247 12.59 16.69 3.02
CA HIS A 247 12.34 17.99 2.42
C HIS A 247 11.66 17.77 1.07
N TYR A 248 10.38 18.01 1.04
CA TYR A 248 9.60 17.94 -0.19
C TYR A 248 9.68 19.29 -0.89
N SER A 249 10.35 19.34 -2.03
CA SER A 249 10.36 20.46 -2.96
C SER A 249 10.16 19.93 -4.37
N PRO A 250 9.39 20.62 -5.22
CA PRO A 250 9.28 20.24 -6.62
C PRO A 250 10.67 20.07 -7.26
N LEU A 251 10.76 19.16 -8.23
CA LEU A 251 12.02 18.96 -8.97
C LEU A 251 12.43 20.26 -9.66
N PRO A 252 13.75 20.54 -9.84
CA PRO A 252 14.21 21.73 -10.56
C PRO A 252 13.51 21.87 -11.91
N GLU A 253 13.04 23.09 -12.22
CA GLU A 253 12.37 23.35 -13.50
C GLU A 253 13.38 23.09 -14.63
N LYS A 254 13.01 22.25 -15.59
CA LYS A 254 13.80 22.06 -16.80
C LYS A 254 13.43 23.12 -17.82
N PRO A 255 14.42 23.81 -18.39
CA PRO A 255 14.16 24.75 -19.48
C PRO A 255 13.50 23.98 -20.65
N PRO A 256 12.61 24.62 -21.41
CA PRO A 256 12.05 24.04 -22.61
C PRO A 256 13.20 23.70 -23.57
N VAL A 257 13.41 22.41 -23.80
CA VAL A 257 14.44 21.94 -24.71
C VAL A 257 13.77 21.73 -26.06
N GLU A 258 14.34 22.31 -27.13
CA GLU A 258 13.89 22.09 -28.53
C GLU A 258 14.25 20.69 -29.08
N GLN A 259 14.39 19.69 -28.20
CA GLN A 259 14.70 18.33 -28.61
C GLN A 259 13.42 17.55 -28.95
N GLU A 260 13.52 16.72 -29.98
CA GLU A 260 12.46 15.77 -30.32
C GLU A 260 12.12 14.88 -29.11
N PRO A 261 10.84 14.63 -28.84
CA PRO A 261 10.43 13.72 -27.76
C PRO A 261 11.02 12.31 -27.95
N MET A 262 11.47 11.69 -26.88
CA MET A 262 11.86 10.28 -26.88
C MET A 262 10.66 9.37 -27.11
N LEU A 263 9.52 9.72 -26.51
CA LEU A 263 8.21 9.09 -26.73
C LEU A 263 7.19 10.16 -27.06
N GLU A 264 6.42 9.97 -28.12
CA GLU A 264 5.27 10.78 -28.42
C GLU A 264 4.10 9.86 -28.76
N VAL A 265 2.96 10.15 -28.18
CA VAL A 265 1.70 9.43 -28.35
C VAL A 265 0.69 10.38 -28.93
N ARG A 266 0.05 10.00 -30.03
CA ARG A 266 -0.92 10.83 -30.76
C ARG A 266 -2.24 10.08 -30.93
N HIS A 267 -3.33 10.67 -30.40
CA HIS A 267 -4.71 10.17 -30.51
C HIS A 267 -4.90 8.70 -30.19
N LEU A 268 -4.09 8.18 -29.22
CA LEU A 268 -4.12 6.76 -28.87
C LEU A 268 -5.42 6.43 -28.14
N SER A 269 -6.12 5.40 -28.63
CA SER A 269 -7.38 4.98 -28.05
C SER A 269 -7.50 3.47 -27.98
N ARG A 270 -8.18 3.01 -26.90
CA ARG A 270 -8.57 1.62 -26.69
C ARG A 270 -9.93 1.57 -26.03
N LYS A 271 -10.86 0.84 -26.65
CA LYS A 271 -12.24 0.73 -26.22
C LYS A 271 -12.38 0.41 -24.74
N ASP A 272 -13.27 1.12 -24.06
CA ASP A 272 -13.62 0.96 -22.64
C ASP A 272 -12.44 1.14 -21.67
N LYS A 273 -11.27 1.64 -22.13
CA LYS A 273 -10.08 1.83 -21.32
C LYS A 273 -9.56 3.27 -21.35
N TYR A 274 -9.22 3.77 -22.55
CA TYR A 274 -8.77 5.14 -22.71
C TYR A 274 -9.08 5.65 -24.12
N GLN A 275 -9.20 6.97 -24.27
CA GLN A 275 -9.61 7.61 -25.52
C GLN A 275 -8.83 8.89 -25.76
N ASP A 276 -8.32 9.05 -26.98
CA ASP A 276 -7.69 10.26 -27.49
C ASP A 276 -6.52 10.75 -26.62
N ILE A 277 -5.65 9.82 -26.25
CA ILE A 277 -4.48 10.14 -25.44
C ILE A 277 -3.42 10.81 -26.31
N ASN A 278 -2.97 11.98 -25.85
CA ASN A 278 -1.87 12.74 -26.43
C ASN A 278 -0.87 13.07 -25.33
N LEU A 279 0.36 12.57 -25.40
CA LEU A 279 1.42 12.84 -24.44
C LEU A 279 2.78 12.78 -25.10
N SER A 280 3.75 13.46 -24.50
CA SER A 280 5.14 13.40 -24.93
C SER A 280 6.07 13.29 -23.71
N LEU A 281 7.17 12.57 -23.89
CA LEU A 281 8.26 12.43 -22.91
C LEU A 281 9.59 12.81 -23.53
N ARG A 282 10.38 13.60 -22.85
CA ARG A 282 11.70 14.03 -23.28
C ARG A 282 12.80 13.34 -22.52
N SER A 283 14.01 13.38 -23.06
CA SER A 283 15.20 12.87 -22.39
C SER A 283 15.38 13.54 -21.03
N GLY A 284 15.57 12.71 -20.00
CA GLY A 284 15.79 13.17 -18.64
C GLY A 284 14.55 13.78 -17.96
N GLU A 285 13.38 13.67 -18.55
CA GLU A 285 12.13 14.17 -18.01
C GLU A 285 11.42 13.08 -17.18
N ILE A 286 10.82 13.46 -16.06
CA ILE A 286 9.88 12.64 -15.31
C ILE A 286 8.50 13.25 -15.49
N VAL A 287 7.57 12.51 -16.09
CA VAL A 287 6.16 12.87 -16.21
C VAL A 287 5.33 11.89 -15.41
N SER A 288 4.49 12.41 -14.54
CA SER A 288 3.57 11.56 -13.76
C SER A 288 2.14 11.66 -14.28
N ILE A 289 1.42 10.54 -14.20
CA ILE A 289 -0.01 10.47 -14.44
C ILE A 289 -0.70 10.17 -13.11
N VAL A 290 -1.61 11.06 -12.70
CA VAL A 290 -2.48 10.89 -11.52
C VAL A 290 -3.94 10.73 -11.97
N GLY A 291 -4.78 10.20 -11.10
CA GLY A 291 -6.21 10.04 -11.34
C GLY A 291 -6.82 8.98 -10.43
N LEU A 292 -8.14 8.91 -10.41
CA LEU A 292 -8.85 7.92 -9.60
C LEU A 292 -8.58 6.48 -10.08
N LEU A 293 -8.79 5.52 -9.19
CA LEU A 293 -8.72 4.10 -9.52
C LEU A 293 -9.66 3.79 -10.69
N GLY A 294 -9.17 3.04 -11.68
CA GLY A 294 -9.93 2.72 -12.89
C GLY A 294 -9.97 3.84 -13.94
N ALA A 295 -9.19 4.91 -13.79
CA ALA A 295 -9.10 5.97 -14.79
C ALA A 295 -8.47 5.53 -16.12
N GLY A 296 -7.83 4.35 -16.19
CA GLY A 296 -7.21 3.81 -17.42
C GLY A 296 -5.69 3.98 -17.48
N ARG A 297 -5.05 4.40 -16.39
CA ARG A 297 -3.60 4.69 -16.31
C ARG A 297 -2.74 3.46 -16.61
N THR A 298 -2.96 2.36 -15.87
CA THR A 298 -2.26 1.08 -16.07
C THR A 298 -2.50 0.52 -17.48
N GLU A 299 -3.74 0.57 -17.99
CA GLU A 299 -4.07 0.11 -19.33
C GLU A 299 -3.35 0.90 -20.44
N LEU A 300 -3.15 2.20 -20.24
CA LEU A 300 -2.32 3.02 -21.12
C LEU A 300 -0.86 2.55 -21.09
N CYS A 301 -0.28 2.37 -19.90
CA CYS A 301 1.10 1.91 -19.74
C CYS A 301 1.32 0.52 -20.35
N LEU A 302 0.37 -0.42 -20.16
CA LEU A 302 0.41 -1.74 -20.79
C LEU A 302 0.38 -1.66 -22.32
N SER A 303 -0.33 -0.69 -22.89
CA SER A 303 -0.33 -0.48 -24.34
C SER A 303 0.99 0.11 -24.84
N LEU A 304 1.58 1.06 -24.09
CA LEU A 304 2.89 1.62 -24.40
C LEU A 304 4.02 0.59 -24.26
N PHE A 305 3.81 -0.44 -23.45
CA PHE A 305 4.74 -1.55 -23.32
C PHE A 305 4.42 -2.72 -24.26
N GLY A 306 3.38 -2.60 -25.10
CA GLY A 306 3.01 -3.62 -26.10
C GLY A 306 2.32 -4.86 -25.54
N MET A 307 1.93 -4.87 -24.25
CA MET A 307 1.18 -5.98 -23.63
C MET A 307 -0.27 -6.01 -24.07
N THR A 308 -0.80 -4.86 -24.46
CA THR A 308 -2.15 -4.71 -25.00
C THR A 308 -2.10 -3.85 -26.26
N GLN A 309 -3.03 -4.04 -27.21
CA GLN A 309 -3.03 -3.31 -28.45
C GLN A 309 -4.03 -2.15 -28.42
N PRO A 310 -3.61 -0.91 -28.76
CA PRO A 310 -4.53 0.18 -29.03
C PRO A 310 -5.34 -0.11 -30.30
N GLU A 311 -6.56 0.44 -30.40
CA GLU A 311 -7.41 0.32 -31.59
C GLU A 311 -7.09 1.39 -32.61
N SER A 312 -6.66 2.57 -32.17
CA SER A 312 -6.29 3.69 -33.02
C SER A 312 -5.22 4.58 -32.40
N GLY A 313 -4.66 5.46 -33.17
CA GLY A 313 -3.59 6.37 -32.78
C GLY A 313 -2.22 5.89 -33.13
N GLU A 314 -1.21 6.68 -32.75
CA GLU A 314 0.17 6.49 -33.15
C GLU A 314 1.09 6.58 -31.95
N ILE A 315 2.15 5.75 -31.97
CA ILE A 315 3.25 5.80 -31.00
C ILE A 315 4.53 6.10 -31.78
N TRP A 316 5.22 7.16 -31.40
CA TRP A 316 6.47 7.60 -31.99
C TRP A 316 7.60 7.47 -30.98
N ILE A 317 8.72 6.89 -31.36
CA ILE A 317 9.91 6.76 -30.51
C ILE A 317 11.10 7.36 -31.27
N ASN A 318 11.74 8.39 -30.69
CA ASN A 318 12.82 9.16 -31.32
C ASN A 318 12.44 9.61 -32.73
N GLY A 319 11.27 10.22 -32.91
CA GLY A 319 10.76 10.73 -34.16
C GLY A 319 10.35 9.67 -35.21
N LYS A 320 10.32 8.39 -34.86
CA LYS A 320 9.94 7.28 -35.74
C LYS A 320 8.64 6.64 -35.30
N LEU A 321 7.69 6.51 -36.23
CA LEU A 321 6.46 5.77 -36.00
C LEU A 321 6.78 4.30 -35.76
N VAL A 322 6.29 3.75 -34.63
CA VAL A 322 6.52 2.35 -34.25
C VAL A 322 5.20 1.63 -34.00
N LYS A 323 5.21 0.32 -34.25
CA LYS A 323 4.08 -0.54 -33.90
C LYS A 323 4.55 -1.58 -32.89
N LEU A 324 4.09 -1.44 -31.66
CA LEU A 324 4.44 -2.33 -30.54
C LEU A 324 3.44 -3.49 -30.52
N ARG A 325 3.76 -4.61 -31.13
CA ARG A 325 2.89 -5.80 -31.21
C ARG A 325 2.94 -6.68 -29.95
N ASN A 326 4.01 -6.55 -29.21
CA ASN A 326 4.29 -7.29 -27.99
C ASN A 326 5.37 -6.57 -27.17
N ASN A 327 5.64 -7.04 -25.98
CA ASN A 327 6.65 -6.47 -25.07
C ASN A 327 8.08 -6.59 -25.64
N HIS A 328 8.40 -7.59 -26.46
CA HIS A 328 9.72 -7.67 -27.10
C HIS A 328 9.96 -6.50 -28.04
N ASP A 329 8.94 -6.04 -28.75
CA ASP A 329 9.06 -4.86 -29.61
C ASP A 329 9.35 -3.62 -28.75
N ALA A 330 8.64 -3.45 -27.63
CA ALA A 330 8.88 -2.35 -26.67
C ALA A 330 10.32 -2.38 -26.13
N ILE A 331 10.80 -3.55 -25.70
CA ILE A 331 12.17 -3.73 -25.18
C ILE A 331 13.20 -3.38 -26.26
N LYS A 332 13.00 -3.80 -27.52
CA LYS A 332 13.90 -3.47 -28.64
C LYS A 332 13.95 -1.97 -28.91
N HIS A 333 12.86 -1.26 -28.68
CA HIS A 333 12.80 0.20 -28.81
C HIS A 333 13.30 0.93 -27.54
N GLY A 334 13.77 0.18 -26.53
CA GLY A 334 14.36 0.74 -25.31
C GLY A 334 13.32 1.17 -24.28
N ILE A 335 12.17 0.51 -24.22
CA ILE A 335 11.16 0.74 -23.18
C ILE A 335 11.29 -0.35 -22.12
N GLY A 336 11.39 0.05 -20.84
CA GLY A 336 11.24 -0.81 -19.67
C GLY A 336 9.93 -0.53 -18.94
N TYR A 337 9.35 -1.55 -18.30
CA TYR A 337 8.08 -1.43 -17.57
C TYR A 337 8.12 -2.12 -16.22
N VAL A 338 7.97 -1.36 -15.16
CA VAL A 338 7.83 -1.86 -13.78
C VAL A 338 6.35 -1.90 -13.44
N SER A 339 5.84 -3.11 -13.20
CA SER A 339 4.43 -3.35 -12.88
C SER A 339 4.07 -2.92 -11.46
N GLU A 340 2.84 -2.44 -11.25
CA GLU A 340 2.24 -2.21 -9.95
C GLU A 340 2.26 -3.49 -9.09
N ASP A 341 1.78 -4.61 -9.64
CA ASP A 341 1.79 -5.91 -8.97
C ASP A 341 3.17 -6.59 -9.10
N ARG A 342 4.07 -6.25 -8.17
CA ARG A 342 5.40 -6.84 -8.13
C ARG A 342 5.42 -8.31 -7.73
N LEU A 343 4.42 -8.77 -6.94
CA LEU A 343 4.43 -10.09 -6.34
C LEU A 343 4.03 -11.19 -7.31
N THR A 344 3.09 -10.90 -8.23
CA THR A 344 2.58 -11.89 -9.18
C THR A 344 3.04 -11.64 -10.62
N GLN A 345 3.31 -10.36 -10.99
CA GLN A 345 3.68 -9.97 -12.36
C GLN A 345 5.11 -9.43 -12.44
N GLY A 346 5.58 -8.76 -11.40
CA GLY A 346 6.86 -8.06 -11.42
C GLY A 346 8.06 -8.97 -11.15
N LEU A 347 7.95 -9.95 -10.26
CA LEU A 347 9.03 -10.78 -9.76
C LEU A 347 8.61 -12.25 -9.64
N ILE A 348 9.58 -13.16 -9.75
CA ILE A 348 9.40 -14.58 -9.49
C ILE A 348 9.88 -14.81 -8.05
N MET A 349 8.96 -14.78 -7.09
CA MET A 349 9.25 -14.70 -5.65
C MET A 349 10.09 -15.87 -5.10
N GLU A 350 9.95 -17.08 -5.68
CA GLU A 350 10.69 -18.28 -5.28
C GLU A 350 12.09 -18.36 -5.90
N GLN A 351 12.36 -17.57 -6.95
CA GLN A 351 13.68 -17.53 -7.60
C GLN A 351 14.60 -16.54 -6.88
N SER A 352 15.90 -16.71 -7.13
CA SER A 352 16.93 -15.87 -6.53
C SER A 352 16.81 -14.39 -6.96
N ILE A 353 17.36 -13.50 -6.16
CA ILE A 353 17.54 -12.09 -6.51
C ILE A 353 18.38 -11.98 -7.79
N TYR A 354 19.42 -12.81 -7.89
CA TYR A 354 20.28 -12.90 -9.07
C TYR A 354 19.48 -13.23 -10.33
N ASP A 355 18.68 -14.31 -10.32
CA ASP A 355 17.91 -14.75 -11.49
C ASP A 355 16.85 -13.70 -11.89
N ASN A 356 16.15 -13.12 -10.92
CA ASN A 356 15.19 -12.06 -11.18
C ASN A 356 15.84 -10.83 -11.83
N THR A 357 17.07 -10.48 -11.45
CA THR A 357 17.77 -9.31 -11.99
C THR A 357 18.18 -9.50 -13.45
N ILE A 358 18.61 -10.70 -13.83
CA ILE A 358 19.14 -10.99 -15.17
C ILE A 358 18.11 -11.48 -16.19
N VAL A 359 16.90 -11.85 -15.76
CA VAL A 359 15.91 -12.53 -16.62
C VAL A 359 15.58 -11.76 -17.91
N THR A 360 15.57 -10.44 -17.87
CA THR A 360 15.27 -9.58 -19.03
C THR A 360 16.43 -9.43 -20.02
N VAL A 361 17.63 -9.79 -19.60
CA VAL A 361 18.87 -9.68 -20.40
C VAL A 361 19.58 -11.01 -20.57
N PHE A 362 18.92 -12.10 -20.21
CA PHE A 362 19.49 -13.44 -20.27
C PHE A 362 20.14 -13.72 -21.62
N ASP A 363 19.48 -13.35 -22.73
CA ASP A 363 20.00 -13.55 -24.10
C ASP A 363 21.31 -12.80 -24.39
N LYS A 364 21.60 -11.71 -23.64
CA LYS A 364 22.82 -10.90 -23.81
C LYS A 364 23.99 -11.40 -22.97
N LEU A 365 23.74 -12.34 -22.06
CA LEU A 365 24.70 -12.84 -21.07
C LEU A 365 25.28 -14.20 -21.43
N HIS A 366 25.32 -14.56 -22.73
CA HIS A 366 25.88 -15.81 -23.18
C HIS A 366 27.37 -15.70 -23.58
N THR A 367 28.13 -16.78 -23.35
CA THR A 367 29.45 -16.99 -23.91
C THR A 367 29.34 -17.29 -25.42
N ARG A 368 30.44 -17.26 -26.14
CA ARG A 368 30.48 -17.69 -27.56
C ARG A 368 29.98 -19.11 -27.79
N GLY A 369 29.98 -19.97 -26.77
CA GLY A 369 29.46 -21.34 -26.80
C GLY A 369 27.99 -21.49 -26.43
N GLY A 370 27.23 -20.37 -26.22
CA GLY A 370 25.82 -20.41 -25.92
C GLY A 370 25.47 -20.69 -24.43
N LEU A 371 26.49 -20.86 -23.57
CA LEU A 371 26.28 -21.01 -22.13
C LEU A 371 26.22 -19.63 -21.42
N LEU A 372 25.50 -19.57 -20.32
CA LEU A 372 25.42 -18.34 -19.49
C LEU A 372 26.82 -17.93 -18.99
N ASP A 373 27.21 -16.69 -19.25
CA ASP A 373 28.42 -16.10 -18.71
C ASP A 373 28.17 -15.63 -17.27
N HIS A 374 28.40 -16.54 -16.34
CA HIS A 374 28.17 -16.25 -14.91
C HIS A 374 29.01 -15.07 -14.38
N ARG A 375 30.20 -14.82 -14.97
CA ARG A 375 31.03 -13.67 -14.53
C ARG A 375 30.40 -12.35 -14.93
N LYS A 376 29.99 -12.22 -16.19
CA LYS A 376 29.27 -11.02 -16.66
C LYS A 376 27.96 -10.82 -15.91
N ALA A 377 27.17 -11.89 -15.73
CA ALA A 377 25.92 -11.84 -15.02
C ALA A 377 26.15 -11.39 -13.56
N ARG A 378 27.12 -11.94 -12.85
CA ARG A 378 27.44 -11.56 -11.47
C ARG A 378 27.87 -10.10 -11.38
N THR A 379 28.77 -9.66 -12.28
CA THR A 379 29.21 -8.26 -12.33
C THR A 379 28.03 -7.30 -12.56
N LEU A 380 27.10 -7.63 -13.46
CA LEU A 380 25.89 -6.84 -13.71
C LEU A 380 25.04 -6.74 -12.44
N VAL A 381 24.74 -7.87 -11.79
CA VAL A 381 23.94 -7.89 -10.56
C VAL A 381 24.59 -7.08 -9.45
N ASP A 382 25.89 -7.28 -9.19
CA ASP A 382 26.62 -6.58 -8.15
C ASP A 382 26.69 -5.06 -8.41
N ASN A 383 26.74 -4.64 -9.68
CA ASN A 383 26.69 -3.23 -10.06
C ASN A 383 25.32 -2.62 -9.79
N LEU A 384 24.24 -3.29 -10.23
CA LEU A 384 22.86 -2.82 -10.02
C LEU A 384 22.47 -2.78 -8.54
N ILE A 385 22.92 -3.76 -7.75
CA ILE A 385 22.73 -3.74 -6.29
C ILE A 385 23.35 -2.50 -5.67
N ARG A 386 24.55 -2.11 -6.10
CA ARG A 386 25.24 -0.91 -5.60
C ARG A 386 24.60 0.37 -6.12
N GLU A 387 24.31 0.46 -7.41
CA GLU A 387 23.76 1.65 -8.06
C GLU A 387 22.37 2.00 -7.51
N LEU A 388 21.52 1.00 -7.30
CA LEU A 388 20.16 1.19 -6.80
C LEU A 388 20.08 1.08 -5.26
N ASN A 389 21.22 1.00 -4.58
CA ASN A 389 21.33 0.92 -3.12
C ASN A 389 20.40 -0.18 -2.53
N ILE A 390 20.51 -1.39 -3.06
CA ILE A 390 19.67 -2.53 -2.65
C ILE A 390 20.33 -3.24 -1.47
N LYS A 391 19.60 -3.36 -0.36
CA LYS A 391 20.10 -4.05 0.85
C LYS A 391 19.83 -5.54 0.72
N VAL A 392 20.85 -6.31 0.37
CA VAL A 392 20.82 -7.78 0.27
C VAL A 392 21.99 -8.38 1.02
N SER A 393 21.77 -9.49 1.68
CA SER A 393 22.86 -10.28 2.34
C SER A 393 23.54 -11.21 1.34
N ASP A 394 22.77 -11.87 0.47
CA ASP A 394 23.26 -12.75 -0.58
C ASP A 394 22.30 -12.71 -1.79
N PRO A 395 22.78 -12.35 -3.00
CA PRO A 395 21.95 -12.34 -4.21
C PRO A 395 21.41 -13.72 -4.64
N LEU A 396 21.90 -14.80 -4.09
CA LEU A 396 21.42 -16.16 -4.38
C LEU A 396 20.19 -16.53 -3.56
N LEU A 397 19.81 -15.72 -2.56
CA LEU A 397 18.58 -15.94 -1.79
C LEU A 397 17.33 -15.61 -2.62
N PRO A 398 16.21 -16.30 -2.36
CA PRO A 398 14.93 -15.99 -3.00
C PRO A 398 14.45 -14.55 -2.72
N VAL A 399 13.82 -13.93 -3.72
CA VAL A 399 13.31 -12.54 -3.59
C VAL A 399 12.32 -12.37 -2.43
N LYS A 400 11.56 -13.40 -2.10
CA LYS A 400 10.61 -13.39 -0.96
C LYS A 400 11.24 -13.10 0.40
N THR A 401 12.58 -13.21 0.52
CA THR A 401 13.32 -12.87 1.75
C THR A 401 13.55 -11.37 1.93
N LEU A 402 13.30 -10.58 0.88
CA LEU A 402 13.50 -9.14 0.90
C LEU A 402 12.32 -8.40 1.53
N SER A 403 12.61 -7.23 2.11
CA SER A 403 11.56 -6.25 2.42
C SER A 403 10.89 -5.72 1.13
N GLY A 404 9.65 -5.23 1.25
CA GLY A 404 8.90 -4.70 0.11
C GLY A 404 9.67 -3.64 -0.69
N GLY A 405 10.37 -2.73 -0.01
CA GLY A 405 11.17 -1.70 -0.67
C GLY A 405 12.38 -2.26 -1.43
N ASN A 406 13.08 -3.26 -0.88
CA ASN A 406 14.19 -3.91 -1.59
C ASN A 406 13.70 -4.78 -2.76
N ALA A 407 12.58 -5.48 -2.60
CA ALA A 407 11.95 -6.23 -3.70
C ALA A 407 11.55 -5.28 -4.85
N GLN A 408 11.01 -4.09 -4.54
CA GLN A 408 10.69 -3.07 -5.54
C GLN A 408 11.93 -2.59 -6.31
N ARG A 409 13.04 -2.37 -5.58
CA ARG A 409 14.32 -2.00 -6.22
C ARG A 409 14.84 -3.11 -7.14
N ILE A 410 14.64 -4.40 -6.83
CA ILE A 410 14.95 -5.51 -7.73
C ILE A 410 14.04 -5.50 -8.97
N ALA A 411 12.74 -5.19 -8.81
CA ALA A 411 11.84 -5.03 -9.96
C ALA A 411 12.29 -3.91 -10.91
N ILE A 412 12.81 -2.79 -10.35
CA ILE A 412 13.43 -1.72 -11.15
C ILE A 412 14.76 -2.19 -11.76
N ALA A 413 15.63 -2.84 -10.97
CA ALA A 413 16.94 -3.34 -11.43
C ALA A 413 16.82 -4.25 -12.64
N LYS A 414 15.83 -5.15 -12.63
CA LYS A 414 15.50 -6.04 -13.74
C LYS A 414 15.33 -5.30 -15.07
N TRP A 415 14.68 -4.14 -15.04
CA TRP A 415 14.46 -3.36 -16.25
C TRP A 415 15.63 -2.41 -16.56
N VAL A 416 16.28 -1.81 -15.56
CA VAL A 416 17.51 -1.02 -15.74
C VAL A 416 18.62 -1.84 -16.39
N ALA A 417 18.70 -3.15 -16.10
CA ALA A 417 19.61 -4.10 -16.76
C ALA A 417 19.49 -4.09 -18.29
N THR A 418 18.34 -3.78 -18.85
CA THR A 418 18.14 -3.69 -20.32
C THR A 418 18.73 -2.43 -20.93
N HIS A 419 19.16 -1.46 -20.11
CA HIS A 419 19.57 -0.11 -20.50
C HIS A 419 18.46 0.63 -21.27
N PRO A 420 17.26 0.78 -20.69
CA PRO A 420 16.14 1.40 -21.37
C PRO A 420 16.38 2.90 -21.55
N ARG A 421 15.81 3.48 -22.60
CA ARG A 421 15.75 4.94 -22.79
C ARG A 421 14.51 5.54 -22.17
N ILE A 422 13.45 4.75 -22.10
CA ILE A 422 12.15 5.10 -21.53
C ILE A 422 11.84 4.08 -20.46
N LEU A 423 11.55 4.54 -19.25
CA LEU A 423 11.15 3.68 -18.13
C LEU A 423 9.75 4.05 -17.68
N ILE A 424 8.85 3.09 -17.73
CA ILE A 424 7.49 3.21 -17.20
C ILE A 424 7.47 2.60 -15.80
N LEU A 425 7.07 3.38 -14.80
CA LEU A 425 6.90 2.98 -13.41
C LEU A 425 5.42 3.03 -13.08
N ASP A 426 4.77 1.88 -13.02
CA ASP A 426 3.34 1.78 -12.73
C ASP A 426 3.13 1.63 -11.23
N SER A 427 2.70 2.70 -10.57
CA SER A 427 2.48 2.81 -9.10
C SER A 427 3.62 2.17 -8.27
N PRO A 428 4.90 2.61 -8.47
CA PRO A 428 6.07 1.90 -7.97
C PRO A 428 6.18 1.89 -6.45
N THR A 429 5.38 2.66 -5.75
CA THR A 429 5.42 2.85 -4.29
C THR A 429 4.29 2.16 -3.55
N VAL A 430 3.37 1.49 -4.25
CA VAL A 430 2.27 0.73 -3.64
C VAL A 430 2.82 -0.38 -2.75
N GLY A 431 2.34 -0.42 -1.50
CA GLY A 431 2.79 -1.39 -0.49
C GLY A 431 4.25 -1.26 -0.06
N VAL A 432 4.83 -0.06 -0.23
CA VAL A 432 6.17 0.31 0.23
C VAL A 432 6.04 1.32 1.36
N ASP A 433 6.83 1.17 2.41
CA ASP A 433 6.84 2.11 3.53
C ASP A 433 7.47 3.47 3.14
N ILE A 434 7.16 4.52 3.91
CA ILE A 434 7.50 5.91 3.61
C ILE A 434 9.00 6.12 3.35
N ALA A 435 9.88 5.52 4.15
CA ALA A 435 11.32 5.69 3.98
C ALA A 435 11.84 5.03 2.70
N ASN A 436 11.26 3.90 2.31
CA ASN A 436 11.60 3.23 1.06
C ASN A 436 10.95 3.87 -0.17
N LYS A 437 9.78 4.54 -0.04
CA LYS A 437 9.18 5.34 -1.11
C LYS A 437 10.15 6.41 -1.61
N GLU A 438 10.73 7.21 -0.70
CA GLU A 438 11.71 8.24 -1.07
C GLU A 438 12.92 7.65 -1.81
N GLY A 439 13.41 6.48 -1.37
CA GLY A 439 14.50 5.80 -2.08
C GLY A 439 14.15 5.38 -3.51
N ILE A 440 12.89 5.05 -3.81
CA ILE A 440 12.42 4.76 -5.17
C ILE A 440 12.38 6.03 -6.02
N TYR A 441 11.91 7.15 -5.46
CA TYR A 441 11.91 8.44 -6.14
C TYR A 441 13.33 8.94 -6.45
N GLN A 442 14.27 8.75 -5.51
CA GLN A 442 15.68 9.07 -5.74
C GLN A 442 16.26 8.25 -6.90
N ILE A 443 15.90 6.97 -7.02
CA ILE A 443 16.29 6.15 -8.17
C ILE A 443 15.70 6.73 -9.46
N ALA A 444 14.40 7.06 -9.49
CA ALA A 444 13.76 7.65 -10.69
C ALA A 444 14.43 8.98 -11.10
N ARG A 445 14.76 9.84 -10.12
CA ARG A 445 15.47 11.09 -10.36
C ARG A 445 16.88 10.86 -10.93
N SER A 446 17.66 9.95 -10.30
CA SER A 446 19.01 9.62 -10.77
C SER A 446 19.02 9.05 -12.19
N LEU A 447 18.07 8.18 -12.52
CA LEU A 447 17.91 7.64 -13.88
C LEU A 447 17.53 8.74 -14.89
N ALA A 448 16.66 9.68 -14.50
CA ALA A 448 16.31 10.82 -15.34
C ALA A 448 17.51 11.79 -15.53
N GLU A 449 18.32 12.03 -14.50
CA GLU A 449 19.57 12.81 -14.60
C GLU A 449 20.56 12.17 -15.58
N GLN A 450 20.58 10.86 -15.69
CA GLN A 450 21.39 10.12 -16.69
C GLN A 450 20.79 10.18 -18.11
N GLY A 451 19.67 10.89 -18.32
CA GLY A 451 19.04 11.10 -19.62
C GLY A 451 17.88 10.15 -19.95
N MET A 452 17.47 9.28 -19.03
CA MET A 452 16.31 8.41 -19.21
C MET A 452 15.01 9.22 -19.15
N ALA A 453 14.05 8.94 -20.04
CA ALA A 453 12.70 9.48 -19.94
C ALA A 453 11.87 8.57 -19.01
N VAL A 454 11.23 9.15 -18.00
CA VAL A 454 10.47 8.37 -17.01
C VAL A 454 8.99 8.76 -17.07
N LEU A 455 8.13 7.76 -17.30
CA LEU A 455 6.69 7.87 -17.11
C LEU A 455 6.31 7.18 -15.83
N MET A 456 5.71 7.91 -14.89
CA MET A 456 5.36 7.37 -13.58
C MET A 456 3.85 7.46 -13.35
N ILE A 457 3.21 6.40 -12.95
CA ILE A 457 1.86 6.45 -12.39
C ILE A 457 2.00 6.65 -10.89
N CYS A 458 1.29 7.63 -10.34
CA CYS A 458 1.24 7.91 -8.91
C CYS A 458 -0.21 7.79 -8.42
N ASP A 459 -0.39 7.15 -7.28
CA ASP A 459 -1.70 7.04 -6.64
C ASP A 459 -1.98 8.23 -5.73
N GLU A 460 -0.94 8.82 -5.16
CA GLU A 460 -1.01 10.00 -4.29
C GLU A 460 -0.53 11.25 -5.07
N ILE A 461 -1.27 12.35 -4.95
CA ILE A 461 -0.93 13.62 -5.63
C ILE A 461 0.41 14.18 -5.16
N PRO A 462 0.74 14.19 -3.84
CA PRO A 462 2.05 14.62 -3.35
C PRO A 462 3.21 13.88 -4.03
N GLU A 463 3.05 12.57 -4.28
CA GLU A 463 4.07 11.78 -4.95
C GLU A 463 4.39 12.30 -6.35
N ALA A 464 3.35 12.62 -7.13
CA ALA A 464 3.51 13.20 -8.45
C ALA A 464 4.04 14.64 -8.39
N TYR A 465 3.51 15.46 -7.49
CA TYR A 465 3.84 16.88 -7.36
C TYR A 465 5.32 17.10 -7.04
N TYR A 466 5.85 16.35 -6.06
CA TYR A 466 7.24 16.53 -5.62
C TYR A 466 8.26 15.71 -6.42
N ASN A 467 7.84 14.77 -7.26
CA ASN A 467 8.75 13.86 -7.96
C ASN A 467 8.64 13.91 -9.48
N SER A 468 7.97 14.92 -10.04
CA SER A 468 7.81 15.05 -11.49
C SER A 468 8.09 16.45 -11.97
N HIS A 469 8.46 16.58 -13.26
CA HIS A 469 8.57 17.86 -13.95
C HIS A 469 7.22 18.32 -14.50
N ARG A 470 6.35 17.36 -14.85
CA ARG A 470 4.98 17.57 -15.32
C ARG A 470 4.06 16.53 -14.73
N VAL A 471 2.86 16.94 -14.37
CA VAL A 471 1.78 16.08 -13.87
C VAL A 471 0.61 16.11 -14.82
N LEU A 472 0.23 14.95 -15.33
CA LEU A 472 -0.95 14.75 -16.18
C LEU A 472 -2.08 14.19 -15.34
N VAL A 473 -3.27 14.73 -15.46
CA VAL A 473 -4.47 14.20 -14.79
C VAL A 473 -5.28 13.37 -15.78
N MET A 474 -5.48 12.10 -15.41
CA MET A 474 -6.30 11.17 -16.22
C MET A 474 -7.64 10.90 -15.53
N ARG A 475 -8.73 11.10 -16.29
CA ARG A 475 -10.09 10.90 -15.80
C ARG A 475 -10.93 10.22 -16.88
N ARG A 476 -11.63 9.12 -16.52
CA ARG A 476 -12.50 8.34 -17.42
C ARG A 476 -11.84 8.04 -18.77
N GLY A 477 -10.57 7.63 -18.72
CA GLY A 477 -9.82 7.25 -19.92
C GLY A 477 -9.29 8.42 -20.76
N ARG A 478 -9.34 9.67 -20.30
CA ARG A 478 -8.82 10.85 -21.03
C ARG A 478 -7.84 11.63 -20.18
N LEU A 479 -6.83 12.21 -20.81
CA LEU A 479 -5.99 13.23 -20.16
C LEU A 479 -6.76 14.55 -20.19
N VAL A 480 -7.13 15.07 -19.02
CA VAL A 480 -8.02 16.25 -18.89
C VAL A 480 -7.27 17.52 -18.53
N ALA A 481 -6.08 17.39 -17.92
CA ALA A 481 -5.24 18.53 -17.56
C ALA A 481 -3.77 18.12 -17.50
N GLU A 482 -2.91 19.14 -17.66
CA GLU A 482 -1.46 19.05 -17.47
C GLU A 482 -1.01 20.20 -16.56
N PHE A 483 -0.20 19.88 -15.56
CA PHE A 483 0.31 20.82 -14.60
C PHE A 483 1.83 20.82 -14.56
N ASN A 484 2.40 22.01 -14.34
CA ASN A 484 3.79 22.20 -13.95
C ASN A 484 3.84 22.48 -12.46
N PRO A 485 4.49 21.62 -11.62
CA PRO A 485 4.56 21.80 -10.18
C PRO A 485 5.14 23.15 -9.71
N HIS A 486 5.92 23.85 -10.56
CA HIS A 486 6.43 25.18 -10.25
C HIS A 486 5.42 26.32 -10.48
N ARG A 487 4.28 26.02 -11.14
CA ARG A 487 3.30 27.03 -11.58
C ARG A 487 1.90 26.77 -11.04
N CYS A 488 1.74 25.73 -10.23
CA CYS A 488 0.49 25.39 -9.56
C CYS A 488 0.74 24.97 -8.12
N ARG A 489 -0.31 24.90 -7.32
CA ARG A 489 -0.30 24.30 -6.00
C ARG A 489 -0.81 22.87 -6.09
N GLU A 490 -0.46 22.08 -5.09
CA GLU A 490 -0.88 20.68 -4.99
C GLU A 490 -2.41 20.53 -4.99
N GLU A 491 -3.10 21.44 -4.27
CA GLU A 491 -4.55 21.44 -4.16
C GLU A 491 -5.24 21.64 -5.52
N GLU A 492 -4.65 22.40 -6.44
CA GLU A 492 -5.21 22.62 -7.78
C GLU A 492 -5.23 21.33 -8.61
N ILE A 493 -4.24 20.44 -8.40
CA ILE A 493 -4.23 19.10 -9.00
C ILE A 493 -5.30 18.23 -8.36
N ALA A 494 -5.43 18.29 -7.02
CA ALA A 494 -6.43 17.55 -6.27
C ALA A 494 -7.85 17.90 -6.72
N ASP A 495 -8.14 19.19 -6.87
CA ASP A 495 -9.44 19.67 -7.34
C ASP A 495 -9.82 19.06 -8.71
N VAL A 496 -8.86 18.96 -9.65
CA VAL A 496 -9.14 18.40 -10.99
C VAL A 496 -9.29 16.87 -10.94
N VAL A 497 -8.57 16.19 -10.05
CA VAL A 497 -8.71 14.73 -9.85
C VAL A 497 -10.06 14.39 -9.20
N GLU A 498 -10.50 15.18 -8.21
CA GLU A 498 -11.69 14.91 -7.38
C GLU A 498 -13.00 15.42 -7.97
N VAL A 499 -12.98 16.31 -8.98
CA VAL A 499 -14.22 16.78 -9.61
C VAL A 499 -15.03 15.60 -10.16
N ILE A 500 -16.06 15.20 -9.37
CA ILE A 500 -16.99 14.10 -9.69
C ILE A 500 -18.14 14.62 -10.59
N ASN A 501 -18.16 15.88 -10.96
CA ASN A 501 -19.34 16.49 -11.57
C ASN A 501 -19.30 16.50 -13.12
N GLU A 502 -20.39 15.93 -13.58
CA GLU A 502 -21.18 16.00 -14.81
C GLU A 502 -20.92 14.96 -15.86
#